data_ce9619deabc222b7966dfcf160f24302
#
_entry.id   ce9619deabc222b7966dfcf160f24302
#
_cell.length_a   1.000
_cell.length_b   1.000
_cell.length_c   1.000
_cell.angle_alpha   90.00
_cell.angle_beta   90.00
_cell.angle_gamma   90.00
#
_symmetry.space_group_name_H-M   'P 1'
#
loop_
_entity.id
_entity.type
_entity.pdbx_description
1 polymer ?
#
loop_
_entity_poly.entity_id
_entity_poly.type
_entity_poly.pdbx_seq_one_letter_code
_entity_poly.pdbx_strand_id
1 'polypeptide(L)'
;MPGYEIVSILATRPPGWQGPPLALFRCPFSMRRLLSFFALCLALLLGASPSFAADPAHGGQLFSANCAACHMGGGNVVNAERTLKQDALQSYLADYSADHEAAITMQVTNGKNAMPAFGGKLTPADIADVAAYVEEMAGKGWS
;
A
#
# COMPACT_ATOMS: atom_id res chain seq x y z
N MET A 1 -9.92 -37.11 54.89
CA MET A 1 -10.70 -36.09 54.18
C MET A 1 -11.11 -35.05 55.19
N PRO A 2 -10.53 -33.87 55.27
CA PRO A 2 -11.01 -32.78 56.11
C PRO A 2 -11.89 -31.86 55.29
N GLY A 3 -13.11 -31.60 55.83
CA GLY A 3 -14.10 -30.74 55.22
C GLY A 3 -13.74 -29.26 55.33
N TYR A 4 -14.03 -28.53 54.24
CA TYR A 4 -13.92 -27.08 54.21
C TYR A 4 -15.19 -26.45 54.79
N GLU A 5 -15.09 -25.90 56.00
CA GLU A 5 -16.12 -25.00 56.53
C GLU A 5 -16.08 -23.68 55.76
N ILE A 6 -17.15 -23.40 55.05
CA ILE A 6 -17.38 -22.10 54.44
C ILE A 6 -17.80 -21.13 55.54
N VAL A 7 -16.83 -20.35 56.03
CA VAL A 7 -17.12 -19.22 56.91
C VAL A 7 -17.81 -18.11 56.08
N SER A 8 -19.14 -18.02 56.22
CA SER A 8 -19.93 -16.91 55.70
C SER A 8 -19.53 -15.62 56.43
N ILE A 9 -18.66 -14.84 55.84
CA ILE A 9 -18.39 -13.47 56.32
C ILE A 9 -19.56 -12.59 55.88
N LEU A 10 -20.54 -12.46 56.76
CA LEU A 10 -21.56 -11.41 56.69
C LEU A 10 -20.87 -10.06 56.92
N ALA A 11 -20.53 -9.38 55.82
CA ALA A 11 -20.04 -8.01 55.85
C ALA A 11 -21.20 -7.09 56.30
N THR A 12 -21.25 -6.82 57.61
CA THR A 12 -22.13 -5.77 58.17
C THR A 12 -21.69 -4.43 57.67
N ARG A 13 -22.52 -3.79 56.83
CA ARG A 13 -22.29 -2.40 56.40
C ARG A 13 -22.40 -1.49 57.61
N PRO A 14 -21.46 -0.51 57.75
CA PRO A 14 -21.57 0.49 58.85
C PRO A 14 -22.80 1.38 58.64
N PRO A 15 -23.47 1.80 59.71
CA PRO A 15 -24.63 2.69 59.62
C PRO A 15 -24.14 4.06 59.15
N GLY A 16 -24.74 4.54 58.05
CA GLY A 16 -24.43 5.88 57.49
C GLY A 16 -23.82 5.92 56.09
N TRP A 17 -23.55 4.76 55.52
CA TRP A 17 -22.99 4.75 54.12
C TRP A 17 -24.12 4.90 53.09
N GLN A 18 -24.42 6.16 52.78
CA GLN A 18 -25.23 6.52 51.60
C GLN A 18 -24.28 6.52 50.41
N GLY A 19 -24.16 5.38 49.75
CA GLY A 19 -23.44 5.24 48.49
C GLY A 19 -24.01 6.26 47.47
N PRO A 20 -23.20 6.79 46.60
CA PRO A 20 -23.69 7.71 45.57
C PRO A 20 -24.82 7.01 44.80
N PRO A 21 -25.87 7.77 44.38
CA PRO A 21 -26.96 7.19 43.62
C PRO A 21 -26.33 6.55 42.36
N LEU A 22 -26.76 5.32 42.06
CA LEU A 22 -26.42 4.68 40.76
C LEU A 22 -26.98 5.60 39.67
N ALA A 23 -26.23 6.62 39.33
CA ALA A 23 -26.46 7.37 38.12
C ALA A 23 -26.28 6.37 36.99
N LEU A 24 -27.41 5.79 36.55
CA LEU A 24 -27.47 5.16 35.26
C LEU A 24 -26.90 6.13 34.26
N PHE A 25 -25.64 5.94 33.85
CA PHE A 25 -25.07 6.61 32.71
C PHE A 25 -25.93 6.25 31.50
N ARG A 26 -27.10 6.92 31.41
CA ARG A 26 -27.84 7.02 30.15
C ARG A 26 -26.94 7.84 29.23
N CYS A 27 -26.02 7.17 28.55
CA CYS A 27 -25.44 7.72 27.33
C CYS A 27 -26.62 8.02 26.39
N PRO A 28 -26.98 9.26 26.13
CA PRO A 28 -27.93 9.59 25.10
C PRO A 28 -27.18 9.48 23.76
N PHE A 29 -26.83 8.24 23.42
CA PHE A 29 -26.28 7.97 22.09
C PHE A 29 -27.47 8.07 21.15
N SER A 30 -27.75 9.29 20.71
CA SER A 30 -28.85 9.58 19.81
C SER A 30 -28.69 8.67 18.59
N MET A 31 -29.68 7.84 18.34
CA MET A 31 -29.74 6.93 17.18
C MET A 31 -29.43 7.68 15.87
N ARG A 32 -29.74 8.97 15.82
CA ARG A 32 -29.38 9.86 14.70
C ARG A 32 -27.87 10.02 14.53
N ARG A 33 -27.09 10.07 15.61
CA ARG A 33 -25.60 10.15 15.54
C ARG A 33 -25.01 8.83 15.06
N LEU A 34 -25.54 7.69 15.53
CA LEU A 34 -25.13 6.37 15.02
C LEU A 34 -25.43 6.23 13.52
N LEU A 35 -26.60 6.62 13.07
CA LEU A 35 -26.95 6.59 11.66
C LEU A 35 -26.06 7.51 10.82
N SER A 36 -25.69 8.69 11.35
CA SER A 36 -24.78 9.60 10.66
C SER A 36 -23.37 9.02 10.56
N PHE A 37 -22.85 8.38 11.61
CA PHE A 37 -21.55 7.71 11.55
C PHE A 37 -21.58 6.51 10.58
N PHE A 38 -22.64 5.73 10.59
CA PHE A 38 -22.79 4.61 9.67
C PHE A 38 -22.87 5.08 8.21
N ALA A 39 -23.62 6.14 7.94
CA ALA A 39 -23.72 6.74 6.60
C ALA A 39 -22.38 7.31 6.14
N LEU A 40 -21.61 7.96 7.03
CA LEU A 40 -20.28 8.48 6.72
C LEU A 40 -19.28 7.34 6.44
N CYS A 41 -19.26 6.30 7.27
CA CYS A 41 -18.40 5.13 7.04
C CYS A 41 -18.77 4.41 5.73
N LEU A 42 -20.06 4.26 5.43
CA LEU A 42 -20.51 3.67 4.19
C LEU A 42 -20.12 4.50 2.97
N ALA A 43 -20.22 5.82 3.05
CA ALA A 43 -19.79 6.74 1.99
C ALA A 43 -18.27 6.66 1.74
N LEU A 44 -17.46 6.51 2.79
CA LEU A 44 -16.02 6.33 2.69
C LEU A 44 -15.64 4.98 2.06
N LEU A 45 -16.39 3.91 2.37
CA LEU A 45 -16.17 2.58 1.77
C LEU A 45 -16.56 2.53 0.30
N LEU A 46 -17.60 3.26 -0.11
CA LEU A 46 -18.06 3.33 -1.50
C LEU A 46 -17.17 4.23 -2.38
N GLY A 47 -16.38 5.12 -1.77
CA GLY A 47 -15.45 6.00 -2.47
C GLY A 47 -14.05 5.40 -2.70
N ALA A 48 -13.77 4.21 -2.18
CA ALA A 48 -12.51 3.52 -2.44
C ALA A 48 -12.51 2.97 -3.87
N SER A 49 -11.88 3.69 -4.80
CA SER A 49 -11.57 3.14 -6.12
C SER A 49 -10.69 1.90 -5.94
N PRO A 50 -10.97 0.78 -6.64
CA PRO A 50 -10.06 -0.36 -6.62
C PRO A 50 -8.71 0.09 -7.18
N SER A 51 -7.72 0.23 -6.30
CA SER A 51 -6.33 0.34 -6.72
C SER A 51 -5.91 -1.07 -7.15
N PHE A 52 -5.85 -1.33 -8.43
CA PHE A 52 -5.21 -2.53 -8.93
C PHE A 52 -3.73 -2.41 -8.60
N ALA A 53 -3.22 -3.31 -7.78
CA ALA A 53 -1.78 -3.45 -7.61
C ALA A 53 -1.18 -3.82 -8.97
N ALA A 54 -0.04 -3.23 -9.32
CA ALA A 54 0.68 -3.57 -10.54
C ALA A 54 1.10 -5.06 -10.50
N ASP A 55 1.06 -5.72 -11.66
CA ASP A 55 1.43 -7.14 -11.84
C ASP A 55 2.82 -7.25 -12.49
N PRO A 56 3.89 -7.53 -11.71
CA PRO A 56 5.23 -7.69 -12.27
C PRO A 56 5.36 -8.86 -13.24
N ALA A 57 4.54 -9.91 -13.10
CA ALA A 57 4.60 -11.07 -14.01
C ALA A 57 4.08 -10.68 -15.41
N HIS A 58 2.99 -9.93 -15.50
CA HIS A 58 2.52 -9.33 -16.74
C HIS A 58 3.53 -8.29 -17.27
N GLY A 59 4.07 -7.45 -16.39
CA GLY A 59 5.13 -6.49 -16.71
C GLY A 59 6.35 -7.12 -17.37
N GLY A 60 6.77 -8.30 -16.90
CA GLY A 60 7.86 -9.07 -17.50
C GLY A 60 7.59 -9.52 -18.94
N GLN A 61 6.34 -9.89 -19.27
CA GLN A 61 5.95 -10.24 -20.64
C GLN A 61 6.00 -9.00 -21.54
N LEU A 62 5.45 -7.87 -21.08
CA LEU A 62 5.49 -6.60 -21.80
C LEU A 62 6.92 -6.10 -22.00
N PHE A 63 7.77 -6.22 -20.97
CA PHE A 63 9.18 -5.87 -21.03
C PHE A 63 9.90 -6.70 -22.09
N SER A 64 9.69 -8.00 -22.13
CA SER A 64 10.29 -8.90 -23.13
C SER A 64 9.90 -8.50 -24.55
N ALA A 65 8.65 -8.10 -24.76
CA ALA A 65 8.15 -7.74 -26.08
C ALA A 65 8.58 -6.36 -26.57
N ASN A 66 8.75 -5.39 -25.64
CA ASN A 66 8.91 -3.97 -26.02
C ASN A 66 10.25 -3.35 -25.59
N CYS A 67 10.90 -3.89 -24.57
CA CYS A 67 12.03 -3.24 -23.90
C CYS A 67 13.33 -4.03 -24.00
N ALA A 68 13.24 -5.36 -24.05
CA ALA A 68 14.40 -6.27 -23.98
C ALA A 68 15.42 -6.06 -25.13
N ALA A 69 14.98 -5.58 -26.29
CA ALA A 69 15.89 -5.28 -27.41
C ALA A 69 17.00 -4.28 -27.01
N CYS A 70 16.68 -3.33 -26.14
CA CYS A 70 17.63 -2.34 -25.65
C CYS A 70 18.08 -2.59 -24.20
N HIS A 71 17.26 -3.30 -23.40
CA HIS A 71 17.46 -3.45 -21.96
C HIS A 71 17.62 -4.91 -21.50
N MET A 72 18.05 -5.79 -22.38
CA MET A 72 18.26 -7.21 -22.04
C MET A 72 19.18 -7.36 -20.82
N GLY A 73 18.77 -8.19 -19.85
CA GLY A 73 19.50 -8.41 -18.61
C GLY A 73 19.72 -7.14 -17.78
N GLY A 74 18.81 -6.17 -17.90
CA GLY A 74 18.91 -4.88 -17.21
C GLY A 74 19.97 -3.94 -17.80
N GLY A 75 20.55 -4.27 -18.94
CA GLY A 75 21.55 -3.45 -19.62
C GLY A 75 20.96 -2.25 -20.35
N ASN A 76 21.80 -1.55 -21.08
CA ASN A 76 21.40 -0.49 -21.99
C ASN A 76 22.38 -0.45 -23.16
N VAL A 77 21.90 -0.80 -24.36
CA VAL A 77 22.74 -0.90 -25.56
C VAL A 77 23.20 0.47 -26.09
N VAL A 78 22.51 1.55 -25.72
CA VAL A 78 22.84 2.91 -26.17
C VAL A 78 23.84 3.60 -25.23
N ASN A 79 23.70 3.37 -23.92
CA ASN A 79 24.57 3.95 -22.91
C ASN A 79 24.81 2.94 -21.79
N ALA A 80 25.99 2.32 -21.79
CA ALA A 80 26.37 1.24 -20.91
C ALA A 80 26.35 1.61 -19.40
N GLU A 81 26.43 2.90 -19.07
CA GLU A 81 26.36 3.36 -17.67
C GLU A 81 24.92 3.52 -17.18
N ARG A 82 23.98 3.76 -18.08
CA ARG A 82 22.56 4.00 -17.75
C ARG A 82 21.76 2.71 -17.84
N THR A 83 22.16 1.73 -17.05
CA THR A 83 21.48 0.43 -16.96
C THR A 83 20.20 0.52 -16.15
N LEU A 84 19.43 -0.56 -16.10
CA LEU A 84 18.27 -0.72 -15.22
C LEU A 84 18.65 -1.34 -13.87
N LYS A 85 19.93 -1.38 -13.53
CA LYS A 85 20.37 -1.78 -12.19
C LYS A 85 20.07 -0.66 -11.19
N GLN A 86 19.83 -1.05 -9.94
CA GLN A 86 19.36 -0.12 -8.90
C GLN A 86 20.31 1.09 -8.71
N ASP A 87 21.61 0.87 -8.72
CA ASP A 87 22.63 1.92 -8.58
C ASP A 87 22.61 2.92 -9.74
N ALA A 88 22.39 2.42 -10.96
CA ALA A 88 22.28 3.28 -12.15
C ALA A 88 20.93 4.03 -12.17
N LEU A 89 19.83 3.38 -11.80
CA LEU A 89 18.54 4.04 -11.65
C LEU A 89 18.61 5.16 -10.61
N GLN A 90 19.21 4.89 -9.46
CA GLN A 90 19.43 5.89 -8.41
C GLN A 90 20.27 7.10 -8.90
N SER A 91 21.25 6.85 -9.76
CA SER A 91 22.19 7.89 -10.21
C SER A 91 21.67 8.71 -11.39
N TYR A 92 20.87 8.12 -12.27
CA TYR A 92 20.54 8.72 -13.57
C TYR A 92 19.06 8.93 -13.83
N LEU A 93 18.16 8.30 -13.07
CA LEU A 93 16.73 8.49 -13.23
C LEU A 93 16.23 9.58 -12.27
N ALA A 94 15.63 10.61 -12.82
CA ALA A 94 15.07 11.70 -12.02
C ALA A 94 13.98 11.18 -11.08
N ASP A 95 13.97 11.70 -9.86
CA ASP A 95 13.00 11.43 -8.82
C ASP A 95 12.92 9.96 -8.34
N TYR A 96 13.84 9.09 -8.82
CA TYR A 96 13.84 7.66 -8.43
C TYR A 96 13.95 7.47 -6.90
N SER A 97 14.74 8.28 -6.22
CA SER A 97 14.89 8.21 -4.75
C SER A 97 13.62 8.61 -3.98
N ALA A 98 12.71 9.34 -4.61
CA ALA A 98 11.47 9.78 -3.98
C ALA A 98 10.36 8.71 -4.13
N ASP A 99 10.25 8.12 -5.33
CA ASP A 99 9.29 7.07 -5.64
C ASP A 99 9.81 6.27 -6.86
N HIS A 100 10.29 5.06 -6.60
CA HIS A 100 10.96 4.21 -7.59
C HIS A 100 10.07 3.90 -8.79
N GLU A 101 8.87 3.36 -8.53
CA GLU A 101 7.96 2.95 -9.60
C GLU A 101 7.37 4.14 -10.34
N ALA A 102 7.05 5.24 -9.64
CA ALA A 102 6.55 6.44 -10.29
C ALA A 102 7.59 7.07 -11.23
N ALA A 103 8.87 7.08 -10.84
CA ALA A 103 9.96 7.58 -11.70
C ALA A 103 10.12 6.71 -12.95
N ILE A 104 10.08 5.39 -12.83
CA ILE A 104 10.13 4.46 -13.97
C ILE A 104 8.91 4.65 -14.86
N THR A 105 7.72 4.73 -14.29
CA THR A 105 6.45 4.99 -15.00
C THR A 105 6.53 6.27 -15.82
N MET A 106 7.03 7.35 -15.24
CA MET A 106 7.21 8.64 -15.91
C MET A 106 8.18 8.53 -17.10
N GLN A 107 9.32 7.84 -16.89
CA GLN A 107 10.32 7.65 -17.94
C GLN A 107 9.79 6.80 -19.09
N VAL A 108 9.07 5.71 -18.80
CA VAL A 108 8.47 4.82 -19.81
C VAL A 108 7.38 5.56 -20.58
N THR A 109 6.53 6.32 -19.88
CA THR A 109 5.44 7.07 -20.51
C THR A 109 5.95 8.09 -21.51
N ASN A 110 6.96 8.87 -21.11
CA ASN A 110 7.41 10.03 -21.89
C ASN A 110 8.62 9.73 -22.79
N GLY A 111 9.35 8.65 -22.52
CA GLY A 111 10.62 8.38 -23.19
C GLY A 111 11.70 9.39 -22.80
N LYS A 112 12.92 9.19 -23.29
CA LYS A 112 14.02 10.16 -23.14
C LYS A 112 15.14 9.86 -24.13
N ASN A 113 15.57 10.84 -24.89
CA ASN A 113 16.62 10.68 -25.91
C ASN A 113 16.31 9.53 -26.89
N ALA A 114 17.13 8.48 -26.92
CA ALA A 114 16.94 7.32 -27.78
C ALA A 114 15.84 6.35 -27.30
N MET A 115 15.39 6.48 -26.06
CA MET A 115 14.28 5.69 -25.54
C MET A 115 12.94 6.30 -26.01
N PRO A 116 12.12 5.56 -26.79
CA PRO A 116 10.86 6.09 -27.27
C PRO A 116 9.84 6.21 -26.13
N ALA A 117 8.85 7.08 -26.32
CA ALA A 117 7.69 7.18 -25.44
C ALA A 117 6.75 5.97 -25.68
N PHE A 118 6.26 5.38 -24.60
CA PHE A 118 5.28 4.29 -24.64
C PHE A 118 3.88 4.71 -24.22
N GLY A 119 3.72 5.94 -23.70
CA GLY A 119 2.39 6.53 -23.50
C GLY A 119 1.65 6.62 -24.83
N GLY A 120 0.50 5.94 -24.94
CA GLY A 120 -0.23 5.81 -26.21
C GLY A 120 0.04 4.55 -27.03
N LYS A 121 1.08 3.76 -26.65
CA LYS A 121 1.33 2.40 -27.16
C LYS A 121 0.92 1.33 -26.16
N LEU A 122 1.17 1.60 -24.89
CA LEU A 122 0.79 0.78 -23.75
C LEU A 122 -0.26 1.56 -22.95
N THR A 123 -1.15 0.82 -22.30
CA THR A 123 -2.09 1.44 -21.35
C THR A 123 -1.36 1.92 -20.08
N PRO A 124 -1.92 2.82 -19.30
CA PRO A 124 -1.33 3.21 -18.01
C PRO A 124 -1.14 2.02 -17.05
N ALA A 125 -2.02 1.02 -17.10
CA ALA A 125 -1.88 -0.20 -16.31
C ALA A 125 -0.68 -1.04 -16.78
N ASP A 126 -0.52 -1.24 -18.09
CA ASP A 126 0.63 -1.96 -18.66
C ASP A 126 1.96 -1.28 -18.30
N ILE A 127 1.99 0.06 -18.31
CA ILE A 127 3.19 0.82 -17.93
C ILE A 127 3.50 0.66 -16.44
N ALA A 128 2.49 0.65 -15.59
CA ALA A 128 2.65 0.37 -14.16
C ALA A 128 3.19 -1.05 -13.93
N ASP A 129 2.67 -2.05 -14.64
CA ASP A 129 3.16 -3.43 -14.57
C ASP A 129 4.63 -3.54 -14.99
N VAL A 130 5.01 -2.86 -16.07
CA VAL A 130 6.42 -2.79 -16.51
C VAL A 130 7.29 -2.11 -15.47
N ALA A 131 6.81 -1.02 -14.84
CA ALA A 131 7.57 -0.32 -13.82
C ALA A 131 7.81 -1.21 -12.58
N ALA A 132 6.78 -1.91 -12.11
CA ALA A 132 6.88 -2.86 -11.02
C ALA A 132 7.85 -4.02 -11.34
N TYR A 133 7.81 -4.55 -12.56
CA TYR A 133 8.77 -5.57 -13.01
C TYR A 133 10.21 -5.06 -13.01
N VAL A 134 10.45 -3.86 -13.54
CA VAL A 134 11.80 -3.26 -13.57
C VAL A 134 12.32 -3.02 -12.18
N GLU A 135 11.50 -2.52 -11.26
CA GLU A 135 11.88 -2.31 -9.85
C GLU A 135 12.21 -3.63 -9.16
N GLU A 136 11.35 -4.64 -9.33
CA GLU A 136 11.61 -5.98 -8.79
C GLU A 136 12.93 -6.56 -9.29
N MET A 137 13.20 -6.47 -10.59
CA MET A 137 14.42 -6.96 -11.20
C MET A 137 15.66 -6.14 -10.82
N ALA A 138 15.53 -4.83 -10.67
CA ALA A 138 16.60 -3.97 -10.17
C ALA A 138 17.04 -4.36 -8.77
N GLY A 139 16.08 -4.64 -7.88
CA GLY A 139 16.33 -5.12 -6.52
C GLY A 139 16.96 -6.53 -6.48
N LYS A 140 16.63 -7.40 -7.45
CA LYS A 140 17.21 -8.75 -7.58
C LYS A 140 18.55 -8.80 -8.33
N GLY A 141 19.00 -7.68 -8.89
CA GLY A 141 20.25 -7.59 -9.65
C GLY A 141 20.16 -8.15 -11.07
N TRP A 142 18.96 -8.32 -11.65
CA TRP A 142 18.74 -8.85 -13.01
C TRP A 142 19.30 -10.27 -13.24
N SER A 143 19.26 -11.10 -12.21
CA SER A 143 19.71 -12.51 -12.23
C SER A 143 18.55 -13.47 -12.48
#